data_9452dc9cca44c692462fcd99f7836d6e
#
_entry.id   9452dc9cca44c692462fcd99f7836d6e
#
_cell.length_a   1.000
_cell.length_b   1.000
_cell.length_c   1.000
_cell.angle_alpha   90.00
_cell.angle_beta   90.00
_cell.angle_gamma   90.00
#
_symmetry.space_group_name_H-M   'P 1'
#
loop_
_entity.id
_entity.type
_entity.pdbx_description
1 polymer ?
#
loop_
_entity_poly.entity_id
_entity_poly.type
_entity_poly.pdbx_seq_one_letter_code
_entity_poly.pdbx_strand_id
1 'polypeptide(L)'
;MSSAHPTGRGPAPRHRIRPVSGDRAVPWRRASHTDSEPTSQWDDPMGGDALSENGWSADRIDTESAHSARIYDYILGGKDYYPADKEAGIAMSREWPALPIHMRANRDFMNRAVRYLAEEAGIRQFLDIGTGIPTSPNLHEIAQAVAPDSRVVYVDNDPIVLTLSQGLLASTPEGRTAYVEADMCRPATILDAPELRETLDLGRPVALTVIAIVHFVLDKDDAYGIVNRLLEPLPSGSYLAMSIGTADFAPDEVARVAREYAARDMPMRLRTEAEAARFFDGLDLVEPGLTQVHKWRPDGTTTETIKDEDIAMYGAVARKP
;
A
#
# COMPACT_ATOMS: atom_id res chain seq x y z
N MET A 1 72.25 -29.38 14.16
CA MET A 1 71.81 -30.55 14.91
C MET A 1 70.36 -30.40 15.19
N SER A 2 69.59 -31.27 14.61
CA SER A 2 68.37 -31.96 14.97
C SER A 2 67.13 -31.08 15.09
N SER A 3 66.27 -30.99 14.12
CA SER A 3 65.10 -31.82 13.72
C SER A 3 64.11 -32.09 14.85
N ALA A 4 62.88 -31.53 14.74
CA ALA A 4 61.61 -32.24 14.97
C ALA A 4 60.39 -31.41 14.53
N HIS A 5 59.69 -31.92 13.52
CA HIS A 5 58.25 -31.60 13.29
C HIS A 5 57.41 -32.44 14.25
N PRO A 6 56.21 -31.97 14.61
CA PRO A 6 55.05 -32.84 14.60
C PRO A 6 53.84 -32.20 13.87
N THR A 7 53.33 -32.92 12.93
CA THR A 7 52.11 -33.75 12.90
C THR A 7 50.78 -32.99 12.95
N GLY A 8 50.12 -33.11 11.81
CA GLY A 8 48.83 -32.58 11.41
C GLY A 8 47.65 -32.92 12.34
N ARG A 9 46.71 -32.00 12.34
CA ARG A 9 45.33 -32.26 12.73
C ARG A 9 44.48 -32.30 11.49
N GLY A 10 43.81 -33.45 11.31
CA GLY A 10 42.90 -33.72 10.24
C GLY A 10 41.60 -32.88 10.34
N PRO A 11 40.87 -32.73 9.24
CA PRO A 11 39.67 -31.91 9.20
C PRO A 11 38.48 -32.58 9.91
N ALA A 12 37.71 -31.77 10.63
CA ALA A 12 36.47 -32.17 11.31
C ALA A 12 35.39 -32.63 10.32
N PRO A 13 34.48 -33.52 10.71
CA PRO A 13 33.48 -34.07 9.81
C PRO A 13 32.40 -33.05 9.43
N ARG A 14 32.16 -32.94 8.12
CA ARG A 14 31.06 -32.14 7.54
C ARG A 14 29.75 -32.86 7.83
N HIS A 15 28.88 -32.25 8.62
CA HIS A 15 27.50 -32.67 8.75
C HIS A 15 26.78 -32.45 7.40
N ARG A 16 26.39 -33.55 6.76
CA ARG A 16 25.45 -33.53 5.60
C ARG A 16 24.08 -33.22 6.14
N ILE A 17 23.57 -32.04 5.77
CA ILE A 17 22.14 -31.72 5.89
C ILE A 17 21.41 -32.47 4.76
N ARG A 18 20.52 -33.34 5.10
CA ARG A 18 19.60 -34.03 4.16
C ARG A 18 18.57 -32.98 3.68
N PRO A 19 18.24 -32.93 2.38
CA PRO A 19 17.13 -32.11 1.91
C PRO A 19 15.80 -32.78 2.32
N VAL A 20 14.92 -32.00 2.96
CA VAL A 20 13.53 -32.38 3.18
C VAL A 20 12.80 -32.20 1.86
N SER A 21 12.45 -33.32 1.22
CA SER A 21 11.58 -33.33 0.06
C SER A 21 10.14 -33.09 0.50
N GLY A 22 9.51 -32.09 -0.07
CA GLY A 22 8.11 -31.75 0.19
C GLY A 22 7.57 -30.80 -0.85
N ASP A 23 7.82 -31.09 -2.15
CA ASP A 23 7.11 -30.49 -3.26
C ASP A 23 5.61 -30.82 -3.16
N ARG A 24 4.78 -29.80 -3.00
CA ARG A 24 3.43 -29.77 -3.57
C ARG A 24 3.23 -28.41 -4.24
N ALA A 25 3.73 -28.31 -5.46
CA ALA A 25 3.28 -27.31 -6.39
C ALA A 25 1.78 -27.53 -6.68
N VAL A 26 0.96 -26.55 -6.35
CA VAL A 26 -0.44 -26.51 -6.77
C VAL A 26 -0.46 -25.94 -8.20
N PRO A 27 -0.84 -26.70 -9.24
CA PRO A 27 -0.88 -26.18 -10.59
C PRO A 27 -2.09 -25.24 -10.74
N TRP A 28 -1.86 -24.01 -11.13
CA TRP A 28 -2.88 -23.08 -11.61
C TRP A 28 -3.51 -23.63 -12.88
N ARG A 29 -4.68 -24.26 -12.77
CA ARG A 29 -5.51 -24.60 -13.89
C ARG A 29 -6.08 -23.33 -14.51
N ARG A 30 -5.82 -23.11 -15.79
CA ARG A 30 -6.60 -22.20 -16.62
C ARG A 30 -8.07 -22.65 -16.57
N ALA A 31 -8.92 -21.86 -15.94
CA ALA A 31 -10.36 -22.03 -16.07
C ALA A 31 -10.76 -21.50 -17.44
N SER A 32 -11.22 -22.41 -18.29
CA SER A 32 -11.93 -22.08 -19.52
C SER A 32 -13.27 -21.42 -19.12
N HIS A 33 -13.49 -20.19 -19.58
CA HIS A 33 -14.78 -19.51 -19.46
C HIS A 33 -15.85 -20.34 -20.17
N THR A 34 -16.79 -20.86 -19.42
CA THR A 34 -18.13 -21.16 -19.90
C THR A 34 -19.04 -20.20 -19.17
N ASP A 35 -19.66 -19.31 -19.96
CA ASP A 35 -20.68 -18.38 -19.51
C ASP A 35 -21.87 -19.13 -18.93
N SER A 36 -22.01 -19.06 -17.62
CA SER A 36 -23.29 -19.27 -16.95
C SER A 36 -23.35 -18.24 -15.83
N GLU A 37 -24.15 -17.19 -16.07
CA GLU A 37 -24.46 -16.19 -15.07
C GLU A 37 -25.08 -16.85 -13.84
N PRO A 38 -24.54 -16.65 -12.62
CA PRO A 38 -25.31 -16.88 -11.42
C PRO A 38 -26.17 -15.62 -11.18
N THR A 39 -27.47 -15.76 -11.27
CA THR A 39 -28.43 -14.79 -10.73
C THR A 39 -28.09 -14.54 -9.28
N SER A 40 -27.51 -13.38 -8.97
CA SER A 40 -27.25 -12.94 -7.60
C SER A 40 -28.58 -12.54 -6.96
N GLN A 41 -29.18 -13.46 -6.23
CA GLN A 41 -30.15 -13.15 -5.19
C GLN A 41 -29.33 -12.71 -3.97
N TRP A 42 -29.11 -11.42 -3.83
CA TRP A 42 -28.70 -10.83 -2.56
C TRP A 42 -29.99 -10.66 -1.74
N ASP A 43 -30.35 -11.69 -0.98
CA ASP A 43 -31.28 -11.52 0.12
C ASP A 43 -30.57 -10.65 1.16
N ASP A 44 -31.13 -9.47 1.39
CA ASP A 44 -30.73 -8.52 2.43
C ASP A 44 -30.89 -9.21 3.81
N PRO A 45 -29.82 -9.57 4.54
CA PRO A 45 -29.99 -10.24 5.83
C PRO A 45 -30.15 -9.27 6.99
N MET A 46 -30.24 -7.95 6.74
CA MET A 46 -30.33 -6.96 7.82
C MET A 46 -31.42 -5.92 7.56
N GLY A 47 -32.67 -6.38 7.56
CA GLY A 47 -33.80 -5.51 7.83
C GLY A 47 -33.83 -5.17 9.31
N GLY A 48 -33.52 -3.95 9.66
CA GLY A 48 -33.70 -3.44 11.02
C GLY A 48 -32.68 -2.34 11.35
N ASP A 49 -33.17 -1.15 11.70
CA ASP A 49 -32.44 -0.03 12.29
C ASP A 49 -31.55 -0.48 13.47
N ALA A 50 -30.34 -0.92 13.15
CA ALA A 50 -29.28 -1.12 14.13
C ALA A 50 -28.23 -0.04 13.89
N LEU A 51 -28.37 1.09 14.55
CA LEU A 51 -27.24 1.97 14.82
C LEU A 51 -26.21 1.12 15.56
N SER A 52 -25.06 0.85 14.94
CA SER A 52 -23.91 0.32 15.68
C SER A 52 -23.56 1.33 16.77
N GLU A 53 -23.14 0.88 17.94
CA GLU A 53 -22.75 1.74 19.09
C GLU A 53 -21.71 2.80 18.72
N ASN A 54 -21.13 2.74 17.51
CA ASN A 54 -20.12 3.66 16.97
C ASN A 54 -20.69 4.69 15.96
N GLY A 55 -22.00 4.82 15.81
CA GLY A 55 -22.63 5.85 14.95
C GLY A 55 -22.52 5.60 13.44
N TRP A 56 -22.19 4.39 13.00
CA TRP A 56 -22.10 4.02 11.59
C TRP A 56 -23.48 3.60 11.05
N SER A 57 -23.87 4.18 9.91
CA SER A 57 -25.07 3.79 9.17
C SER A 57 -24.66 3.37 7.76
N ALA A 58 -25.21 2.28 7.25
CA ALA A 58 -25.01 1.79 5.87
C ALA A 58 -25.43 2.85 4.84
N ASP A 59 -26.31 3.77 5.20
CA ASP A 59 -26.78 4.88 4.35
C ASP A 59 -25.69 5.89 3.96
N ARG A 60 -24.50 5.80 4.58
CA ARG A 60 -23.35 6.67 4.25
C ARG A 60 -22.50 6.16 3.09
N ILE A 61 -22.71 4.91 2.66
CA ILE A 61 -21.94 4.29 1.58
C ILE A 61 -22.64 4.60 0.26
N ASP A 62 -22.00 5.43 -0.58
CA ASP A 62 -22.44 5.65 -1.96
C ASP A 62 -22.02 4.45 -2.82
N THR A 63 -23.00 3.62 -3.22
CA THR A 63 -22.81 2.45 -4.07
C THR A 63 -22.99 2.74 -5.56
N GLU A 64 -23.52 3.92 -5.89
CA GLU A 64 -23.84 4.31 -7.26
C GLU A 64 -22.67 5.02 -7.94
N SER A 65 -21.84 5.72 -7.16
CA SER A 65 -20.64 6.39 -7.63
C SER A 65 -19.39 5.53 -7.45
N ALA A 66 -18.54 5.48 -8.46
CA ALA A 66 -17.26 4.78 -8.36
C ALA A 66 -16.29 5.50 -7.41
N HIS A 67 -15.49 4.74 -6.67
CA HIS A 67 -14.47 5.27 -5.77
C HIS A 67 -13.09 4.67 -6.07
N SER A 68 -12.03 5.46 -5.94
CA SER A 68 -10.67 5.05 -6.32
C SER A 68 -10.19 3.81 -5.57
N ALA A 69 -10.47 3.69 -4.27
CA ALA A 69 -10.10 2.52 -3.45
C ALA A 69 -10.77 1.24 -3.95
N ARG A 70 -12.06 1.31 -4.31
CA ARG A 70 -12.85 0.16 -4.79
C ARG A 70 -12.50 -0.23 -6.22
N ILE A 71 -12.18 0.76 -7.09
CA ILE A 71 -11.62 0.51 -8.44
C ILE A 71 -10.28 -0.23 -8.33
N TYR A 72 -9.42 0.21 -7.40
CA TYR A 72 -8.12 -0.41 -7.15
C TYR A 72 -8.28 -1.86 -6.70
N ASP A 73 -9.20 -2.12 -5.77
CA ASP A 73 -9.54 -3.48 -5.31
C ASP A 73 -9.99 -4.37 -6.47
N TYR A 74 -10.94 -3.89 -7.30
CA TYR A 74 -11.40 -4.63 -8.47
C TYR A 74 -10.28 -5.01 -9.42
N ILE A 75 -9.39 -4.05 -9.77
CA ILE A 75 -8.29 -4.28 -10.72
C ILE A 75 -7.27 -5.28 -10.16
N LEU A 76 -7.05 -5.30 -8.84
CA LEU A 76 -6.21 -6.29 -8.17
C LEU A 76 -6.87 -7.67 -8.04
N GLY A 77 -8.15 -7.82 -8.40
CA GLY A 77 -8.90 -9.08 -8.30
C GLY A 77 -9.54 -9.30 -6.93
N GLY A 78 -9.72 -8.23 -6.16
CA GLY A 78 -10.49 -8.22 -4.92
C GLY A 78 -11.98 -8.45 -5.14
N LYS A 79 -12.78 -8.30 -4.07
CA LYS A 79 -14.21 -8.60 -4.08
C LYS A 79 -15.07 -7.49 -3.47
N ASP A 80 -14.43 -6.47 -2.91
CA ASP A 80 -15.09 -5.44 -2.10
C ASP A 80 -15.34 -4.16 -2.93
N TYR A 81 -16.04 -4.33 -4.05
CA TYR A 81 -16.40 -3.29 -5.01
C TYR A 81 -17.86 -3.37 -5.42
N TYR A 82 -18.41 -2.27 -5.92
CA TYR A 82 -19.76 -2.21 -6.49
C TYR A 82 -19.76 -2.21 -8.03
N PRO A 83 -20.93 -2.35 -8.69
CA PRO A 83 -21.00 -2.35 -10.15
C PRO A 83 -20.34 -1.14 -10.82
N ALA A 84 -20.49 0.07 -10.26
CA ALA A 84 -19.88 1.29 -10.77
C ALA A 84 -18.33 1.23 -10.77
N ASP A 85 -17.74 0.66 -9.73
CA ASP A 85 -16.29 0.49 -9.60
C ASP A 85 -15.75 -0.51 -10.62
N LYS A 86 -16.48 -1.63 -10.80
CA LYS A 86 -16.17 -2.66 -11.80
C LYS A 86 -16.21 -2.10 -13.22
N GLU A 87 -17.26 -1.35 -13.55
CA GLU A 87 -17.38 -0.70 -14.86
C GLU A 87 -16.20 0.24 -15.12
N ALA A 88 -15.86 1.06 -14.14
CA ALA A 88 -14.71 1.96 -14.20
C ALA A 88 -13.40 1.19 -14.40
N GLY A 89 -13.14 0.15 -13.62
CA GLY A 89 -11.94 -0.67 -13.71
C GLY A 89 -11.81 -1.39 -15.06
N ILE A 90 -12.93 -1.88 -15.64
CA ILE A 90 -12.95 -2.45 -16.98
C ILE A 90 -12.60 -1.38 -18.03
N ALA A 91 -13.20 -0.19 -17.96
CA ALA A 91 -12.93 0.91 -18.88
C ALA A 91 -11.45 1.30 -18.85
N MET A 92 -10.90 1.54 -17.66
CA MET A 92 -9.49 1.89 -17.47
C MET A 92 -8.52 0.81 -17.96
N SER A 93 -8.81 -0.47 -17.69
CA SER A 93 -7.97 -1.58 -18.14
C SER A 93 -7.99 -1.79 -19.67
N ARG A 94 -9.05 -1.34 -20.35
CA ARG A 94 -9.09 -1.30 -21.83
C ARG A 94 -8.19 -0.19 -22.38
N GLU A 95 -8.17 0.96 -21.73
CA GLU A 95 -7.33 2.10 -22.12
C GLU A 95 -5.84 1.82 -21.88
N TRP A 96 -5.53 1.07 -20.83
CA TRP A 96 -4.15 0.65 -20.53
C TRP A 96 -4.10 -0.80 -20.04
N PRO A 97 -3.81 -1.76 -20.96
CA PRO A 97 -3.77 -3.20 -20.62
C PRO A 97 -2.73 -3.57 -19.53
N ALA A 98 -1.68 -2.76 -19.36
CA ALA A 98 -0.69 -2.96 -18.30
C ALA A 98 -1.15 -2.44 -16.91
N LEU A 99 -2.31 -1.78 -16.81
CA LEU A 99 -2.80 -1.20 -15.55
C LEU A 99 -2.85 -2.20 -14.37
N PRO A 100 -3.27 -3.47 -14.53
CA PRO A 100 -3.19 -4.44 -13.45
C PRO A 100 -1.74 -4.77 -13.02
N ILE A 101 -0.78 -4.77 -13.95
CA ILE A 101 0.65 -4.96 -13.66
C ILE A 101 1.16 -3.76 -12.85
N HIS A 102 0.83 -2.55 -13.31
CA HIS A 102 1.15 -1.29 -12.63
C HIS A 102 0.67 -1.27 -11.18
N MET A 103 -0.60 -1.63 -10.93
CA MET A 103 -1.18 -1.64 -9.59
C MET A 103 -0.55 -2.70 -8.69
N ARG A 104 -0.28 -3.90 -9.21
CA ARG A 104 0.47 -4.93 -8.45
C ARG A 104 1.88 -4.47 -8.10
N ALA A 105 2.62 -3.88 -9.05
CA ALA A 105 3.96 -3.38 -8.79
C ALA A 105 3.99 -2.29 -7.71
N ASN A 106 2.95 -1.43 -7.68
CA ASN A 106 2.79 -0.46 -6.60
C ASN A 106 2.51 -1.12 -5.24
N ARG A 107 1.66 -2.16 -5.22
CA ARG A 107 1.41 -2.93 -3.99
C ARG A 107 2.68 -3.62 -3.48
N ASP A 108 3.45 -4.22 -4.39
CA ASP A 108 4.72 -4.86 -4.06
C ASP A 108 5.75 -3.84 -3.54
N PHE A 109 5.75 -2.62 -4.08
CA PHE A 109 6.57 -1.53 -3.54
C PHE A 109 6.20 -1.23 -2.09
N MET A 110 4.92 -1.07 -1.78
CA MET A 110 4.45 -0.85 -0.41
C MET A 110 4.92 -1.98 0.51
N ASN A 111 4.77 -3.24 0.10
CA ASN A 111 5.20 -4.40 0.87
C ASN A 111 6.71 -4.36 1.18
N ARG A 112 7.56 -4.03 0.18
CA ARG A 112 9.01 -3.92 0.37
C ARG A 112 9.40 -2.73 1.24
N ALA A 113 8.74 -1.57 1.04
CA ALA A 113 8.99 -0.37 1.83
C ALA A 113 8.66 -0.60 3.31
N VAL A 114 7.51 -1.20 3.62
CA VAL A 114 7.10 -1.50 5.00
C VAL A 114 8.04 -2.52 5.65
N ARG A 115 8.44 -3.56 4.91
CA ARG A 115 9.41 -4.53 5.42
C ARG A 115 10.76 -3.86 5.73
N TYR A 116 11.29 -3.06 4.82
CA TYR A 116 12.51 -2.28 5.06
C TYR A 116 12.40 -1.40 6.32
N LEU A 117 11.29 -0.67 6.45
CA LEU A 117 11.06 0.22 7.58
C LEU A 117 11.01 -0.54 8.91
N ALA A 118 10.39 -1.72 8.93
CA ALA A 118 10.31 -2.54 10.14
C ALA A 118 11.61 -3.27 10.46
N GLU A 119 12.27 -3.88 9.46
CA GLU A 119 13.46 -4.73 9.63
C GLU A 119 14.76 -3.92 9.76
N GLU A 120 15.03 -3.02 8.78
CA GLU A 120 16.31 -2.33 8.68
C GLU A 120 16.28 -0.97 9.39
N ALA A 121 15.21 -0.20 9.24
CA ALA A 121 15.07 1.11 9.87
C ALA A 121 14.59 1.04 11.33
N GLY A 122 14.09 -0.12 11.79
CA GLY A 122 13.64 -0.34 13.15
C GLY A 122 12.37 0.40 13.56
N ILE A 123 11.55 0.84 12.58
CA ILE A 123 10.29 1.53 12.82
C ILE A 123 9.27 0.55 13.43
N ARG A 124 8.50 1.06 14.39
CA ARG A 124 7.45 0.32 15.11
C ARG A 124 6.09 1.02 15.07
N GLN A 125 6.03 2.18 14.44
CA GLN A 125 4.84 3.01 14.35
C GLN A 125 4.64 3.45 12.90
N PHE A 126 3.42 3.29 12.40
CA PHE A 126 3.06 3.59 11.02
C PHE A 126 1.79 4.43 10.99
N LEU A 127 1.80 5.49 10.20
CA LEU A 127 0.64 6.29 9.85
C LEU A 127 0.39 6.15 8.35
N ASP A 128 -0.66 5.43 7.97
CA ASP A 128 -0.97 5.07 6.59
C ASP A 128 -2.11 5.94 6.05
N ILE A 129 -1.80 6.79 5.07
CA ILE A 129 -2.74 7.76 4.50
C ILE A 129 -3.26 7.26 3.15
N GLY A 130 -4.59 7.20 3.02
CA GLY A 130 -5.26 6.63 1.84
C GLY A 130 -5.07 5.12 1.80
N THR A 131 -5.41 4.47 2.89
CA THR A 131 -5.23 3.02 3.10
C THR A 131 -5.88 2.18 2.02
N GLY A 132 -7.06 2.57 1.53
CA GLY A 132 -7.85 1.80 0.58
C GLY A 132 -8.46 0.52 1.21
N ILE A 133 -9.07 -0.29 0.35
CA ILE A 133 -9.70 -1.56 0.76
C ILE A 133 -8.62 -2.53 1.29
N PRO A 134 -8.87 -3.18 2.46
CA PRO A 134 -7.94 -4.15 3.02
C PRO A 134 -7.62 -5.29 2.05
N THR A 135 -6.35 -5.48 1.76
CA THR A 135 -5.87 -6.53 0.86
C THR A 135 -4.65 -7.21 1.49
N SER A 136 -4.76 -8.50 1.79
CA SER A 136 -3.65 -9.23 2.43
C SER A 136 -2.47 -9.45 1.44
N PRO A 137 -1.21 -9.27 1.91
CA PRO A 137 -0.86 -8.79 3.24
C PRO A 137 -1.12 -7.31 3.42
N ASN A 138 -1.80 -6.93 4.51
CA ASN A 138 -1.99 -5.54 4.89
C ASN A 138 -0.71 -4.96 5.50
N LEU A 139 -0.59 -3.64 5.59
CA LEU A 139 0.59 -2.97 6.13
C LEU A 139 0.94 -3.49 7.54
N HIS A 140 -0.04 -3.59 8.46
CA HIS A 140 0.21 -4.09 9.80
C HIS A 140 0.64 -5.56 9.82
N GLU A 141 0.12 -6.41 8.94
CA GLU A 141 0.51 -7.81 8.85
C GLU A 141 2.01 -7.93 8.50
N ILE A 142 2.50 -7.08 7.59
CA ILE A 142 3.92 -7.05 7.22
C ILE A 142 4.77 -6.53 8.38
N ALA A 143 4.37 -5.40 8.99
CA ALA A 143 5.11 -4.79 10.08
C ALA A 143 5.15 -5.70 11.32
N GLN A 144 4.01 -6.30 11.68
CA GLN A 144 3.87 -7.19 12.85
C GLN A 144 4.49 -8.58 12.63
N ALA A 145 4.64 -9.03 11.37
CA ALA A 145 5.42 -10.23 11.08
C ALA A 145 6.90 -10.06 11.41
N VAL A 146 7.42 -8.81 11.31
CA VAL A 146 8.80 -8.45 11.68
C VAL A 146 8.88 -8.14 13.18
N ALA A 147 7.97 -7.30 13.67
CA ALA A 147 7.93 -6.83 15.04
C ALA A 147 6.48 -6.84 15.55
N PRO A 148 6.08 -7.85 16.32
CA PRO A 148 4.70 -8.06 16.76
C PRO A 148 4.10 -6.87 17.51
N ASP A 149 4.91 -6.03 18.16
CA ASP A 149 4.52 -4.83 18.88
C ASP A 149 4.29 -3.59 18.00
N SER A 150 4.38 -3.75 16.67
CA SER A 150 4.16 -2.64 15.74
C SER A 150 2.73 -2.10 15.81
N ARG A 151 2.62 -0.77 15.72
CA ARG A 151 1.36 -0.03 15.80
C ARG A 151 1.07 0.67 14.48
N VAL A 152 -0.15 0.61 14.02
CA VAL A 152 -0.56 1.17 12.73
C VAL A 152 -1.86 1.97 12.90
N VAL A 153 -1.85 3.19 12.41
CA VAL A 153 -3.07 3.98 12.22
C VAL A 153 -3.34 4.10 10.73
N TYR A 154 -4.49 3.64 10.34
CA TYR A 154 -5.02 3.68 8.99
C TYR A 154 -5.95 4.88 8.81
N VAL A 155 -5.78 5.61 7.72
CA VAL A 155 -6.60 6.79 7.42
C VAL A 155 -7.16 6.68 6.03
N ASP A 156 -8.49 6.80 5.90
CA ASP A 156 -9.16 6.87 4.60
C ASP A 156 -10.42 7.75 4.72
N ASN A 157 -10.89 8.26 3.58
CA ASN A 157 -12.12 9.07 3.53
C ASN A 157 -13.33 8.29 3.02
N ASP A 158 -13.16 7.05 2.54
CA ASP A 158 -14.27 6.19 2.15
C ASP A 158 -14.80 5.42 3.37
N PRO A 159 -16.07 5.62 3.78
CA PRO A 159 -16.67 4.91 4.91
C PRO A 159 -16.61 3.39 4.79
N ILE A 160 -16.63 2.84 3.56
CA ILE A 160 -16.55 1.38 3.35
C ILE A 160 -15.19 0.83 3.78
N VAL A 161 -14.12 1.57 3.54
CA VAL A 161 -12.75 1.17 3.93
C VAL A 161 -12.70 0.92 5.43
N LEU A 162 -13.30 1.81 6.22
CA LEU A 162 -13.33 1.70 7.68
C LEU A 162 -14.20 0.54 8.15
N THR A 163 -15.37 0.36 7.53
CA THR A 163 -16.29 -0.72 7.86
C THR A 163 -15.63 -2.08 7.63
N LEU A 164 -15.00 -2.28 6.48
CA LEU A 164 -14.29 -3.51 6.15
C LEU A 164 -13.07 -3.72 7.05
N SER A 165 -12.32 -2.65 7.31
CA SER A 165 -11.12 -2.71 8.14
C SER A 165 -11.42 -3.15 9.57
N GLN A 166 -12.48 -2.64 10.19
CA GLN A 166 -12.89 -3.04 11.54
C GLN A 166 -13.27 -4.53 11.63
N GLY A 167 -13.85 -5.08 10.57
CA GLY A 167 -14.29 -6.48 10.53
C GLY A 167 -13.21 -7.48 10.13
N LEU A 168 -12.21 -7.07 9.35
CA LEU A 168 -11.27 -7.97 8.68
C LEU A 168 -9.85 -7.94 9.27
N LEU A 169 -9.46 -6.88 9.97
CA LEU A 169 -8.08 -6.69 10.39
C LEU A 169 -7.91 -6.96 11.89
N ALA A 170 -7.27 -8.07 12.19
CA ALA A 170 -6.87 -8.44 13.55
C ALA A 170 -5.39 -8.14 13.76
N SER A 171 -5.09 -7.24 14.71
CA SER A 171 -3.72 -7.00 15.19
C SER A 171 -3.20 -8.20 16.00
N THR A 172 -1.87 -8.33 16.08
CA THR A 172 -1.25 -9.20 17.08
C THR A 172 -1.63 -8.74 18.50
N PRO A 173 -1.55 -9.60 19.53
CA PRO A 173 -1.84 -9.20 20.91
C PRO A 173 -0.93 -8.10 21.44
N GLU A 174 0.31 -8.03 20.98
CA GLU A 174 1.34 -7.06 21.39
C GLU A 174 1.24 -5.75 20.58
N GLY A 175 0.71 -5.83 19.37
CA GLY A 175 0.55 -4.70 18.45
C GLY A 175 -0.78 -3.97 18.65
N ARG A 176 -1.00 -2.96 17.82
CA ARG A 176 -2.27 -2.23 17.79
C ARG A 176 -2.55 -1.69 16.39
N THR A 177 -3.81 -1.77 15.96
CA THR A 177 -4.32 -1.07 14.79
C THR A 177 -5.44 -0.12 15.22
N ALA A 178 -5.53 1.03 14.55
CA ALA A 178 -6.64 1.96 14.69
C ALA A 178 -7.00 2.56 13.32
N TYR A 179 -8.21 3.11 13.21
CA TYR A 179 -8.77 3.63 11.97
C TYR A 179 -9.32 5.02 12.20
N VAL A 180 -8.99 5.92 11.26
CA VAL A 180 -9.44 7.31 11.28
C VAL A 180 -10.15 7.60 9.96
N GLU A 181 -11.42 7.99 10.01
CA GLU A 181 -12.12 8.54 8.86
C GLU A 181 -11.73 9.99 8.68
N ALA A 182 -10.87 10.28 7.71
CA ALA A 182 -10.44 11.65 7.44
C ALA A 182 -9.94 11.81 6.01
N ASP A 183 -10.11 13.03 5.50
CA ASP A 183 -9.56 13.46 4.23
C ASP A 183 -8.12 13.96 4.42
N MET A 184 -7.17 13.42 3.64
CA MET A 184 -5.77 13.86 3.68
C MET A 184 -5.59 15.34 3.36
N CYS A 185 -6.52 15.96 2.62
CA CYS A 185 -6.52 17.40 2.37
C CYS A 185 -6.77 18.22 3.64
N ARG A 186 -7.14 17.58 4.74
CA ARG A 186 -7.35 18.19 6.06
C ARG A 186 -6.43 17.57 7.12
N PRO A 187 -5.10 17.73 7.00
CA PRO A 187 -4.14 17.03 7.86
C PRO A 187 -4.35 17.28 9.37
N ALA A 188 -4.90 18.42 9.76
CA ALA A 188 -5.21 18.70 11.16
C ALA A 188 -6.24 17.70 11.72
N THR A 189 -7.26 17.30 10.96
CA THR A 189 -8.26 16.32 11.42
C THR A 189 -7.64 14.96 11.69
N ILE A 190 -6.62 14.59 10.92
CA ILE A 190 -5.86 13.35 11.11
C ILE A 190 -5.00 13.43 12.38
N LEU A 191 -4.21 14.51 12.50
CA LEU A 191 -3.27 14.70 13.61
C LEU A 191 -3.96 14.91 14.96
N ASP A 192 -5.18 15.44 14.95
CA ASP A 192 -5.99 15.66 16.15
C ASP A 192 -6.89 14.47 16.52
N ALA A 193 -6.97 13.44 15.67
CA ALA A 193 -7.80 12.27 15.92
C ALA A 193 -7.40 11.56 17.22
N PRO A 194 -8.37 11.26 18.11
CA PRO A 194 -8.09 10.51 19.34
C PRO A 194 -7.45 9.16 19.08
N GLU A 195 -7.92 8.44 18.04
CA GLU A 195 -7.43 7.11 17.65
C GLU A 195 -5.95 7.14 17.30
N LEU A 196 -5.48 8.22 16.64
CA LEU A 196 -4.06 8.40 16.34
C LEU A 196 -3.26 8.59 17.62
N ARG A 197 -3.71 9.52 18.49
CA ARG A 197 -3.00 9.87 19.72
C ARG A 197 -2.97 8.75 20.76
N GLU A 198 -3.99 7.89 20.77
CA GLU A 198 -4.05 6.72 21.64
C GLU A 198 -3.21 5.55 21.12
N THR A 199 -2.96 5.51 19.80
CA THR A 199 -2.25 4.40 19.18
C THR A 199 -0.78 4.70 18.96
N LEU A 200 -0.42 5.91 18.50
CA LEU A 200 0.95 6.31 18.21
C LEU A 200 1.48 7.29 19.26
N ASP A 201 2.74 7.09 19.61
CA ASP A 201 3.53 8.05 20.41
C ASP A 201 4.33 8.93 19.43
N LEU A 202 3.85 10.13 19.17
CA LEU A 202 4.51 11.09 18.28
C LEU A 202 5.84 11.65 18.83
N GLY A 203 6.25 11.27 20.03
CA GLY A 203 7.61 11.49 20.56
C GLY A 203 8.63 10.47 20.07
N ARG A 204 8.20 9.44 19.35
CA ARG A 204 9.03 8.37 18.79
C ARG A 204 8.90 8.34 17.27
N PRO A 205 9.93 7.85 16.52
CA PRO A 205 9.88 7.78 15.07
C PRO A 205 8.65 7.04 14.54
N VAL A 206 8.03 7.61 13.49
CA VAL A 206 6.86 7.10 12.79
C VAL A 206 7.20 7.01 11.30
N ALA A 207 6.76 5.95 10.62
CA ALA A 207 6.72 5.92 9.17
C ALA A 207 5.36 6.47 8.69
N LEU A 208 5.41 7.59 7.98
CA LEU A 208 4.29 8.12 7.22
C LEU A 208 4.28 7.45 5.85
N THR A 209 3.22 6.71 5.53
CA THR A 209 3.03 6.09 4.21
C THR A 209 1.94 6.81 3.43
N VAL A 210 2.24 7.17 2.17
CA VAL A 210 1.33 7.88 1.25
C VAL A 210 1.42 7.18 -0.10
N ILE A 211 0.75 6.05 -0.21
CA ILE A 211 0.90 5.12 -1.33
C ILE A 211 -0.26 5.27 -2.32
N ALA A 212 0.05 5.64 -3.57
CA ALA A 212 -0.91 5.77 -4.68
C ALA A 212 -2.11 6.69 -4.40
N ILE A 213 -1.94 7.73 -3.61
CA ILE A 213 -3.02 8.65 -3.23
C ILE A 213 -2.76 10.10 -3.64
N VAL A 214 -1.50 10.57 -3.56
CA VAL A 214 -1.17 12.00 -3.74
C VAL A 214 -1.50 12.54 -5.13
N HIS A 215 -1.63 11.68 -6.13
CA HIS A 215 -2.03 12.11 -7.48
C HIS A 215 -3.52 12.49 -7.57
N PHE A 216 -4.35 12.18 -6.57
CA PHE A 216 -5.71 12.70 -6.44
C PHE A 216 -5.75 14.08 -5.74
N VAL A 217 -4.63 14.56 -5.21
CA VAL A 217 -4.51 15.91 -4.63
C VAL A 217 -4.03 16.85 -5.71
N LEU A 218 -4.91 17.79 -6.11
CA LEU A 218 -4.62 18.75 -7.17
C LEU A 218 -3.72 19.89 -6.70
N ASP A 219 -3.09 20.61 -7.62
CA ASP A 219 -2.19 21.73 -7.28
C ASP A 219 -2.87 22.82 -6.47
N LYS A 220 -4.18 23.07 -6.71
CA LYS A 220 -4.99 24.03 -5.93
C LYS A 220 -5.12 23.67 -4.44
N ASP A 221 -4.94 22.39 -4.12
CA ASP A 221 -5.12 21.85 -2.76
C ASP A 221 -3.78 21.75 -2.00
N ASP A 222 -2.67 22.22 -2.59
CA ASP A 222 -1.34 22.29 -1.98
C ASP A 222 -0.81 20.92 -1.51
N ALA A 223 -0.67 19.96 -2.43
CA ALA A 223 -0.23 18.60 -2.13
C ALA A 223 1.10 18.54 -1.34
N TYR A 224 2.06 19.40 -1.67
CA TYR A 224 3.35 19.45 -0.96
C TYR A 224 3.16 19.93 0.49
N GLY A 225 2.38 21.00 0.68
CA GLY A 225 2.09 21.50 2.01
C GLY A 225 1.29 20.51 2.86
N ILE A 226 0.39 19.73 2.26
CA ILE A 226 -0.35 18.65 2.96
C ILE A 226 0.64 17.61 3.52
N VAL A 227 1.52 17.07 2.66
CA VAL A 227 2.50 16.06 3.08
C VAL A 227 3.45 16.64 4.14
N ASN A 228 3.92 17.87 3.96
CA ASN A 228 4.77 18.53 4.94
C ASN A 228 4.06 18.71 6.30
N ARG A 229 2.78 19.11 6.32
CA ARG A 229 2.01 19.24 7.56
C ARG A 229 1.80 17.93 8.28
N LEU A 230 1.68 16.81 7.56
CA LEU A 230 1.64 15.47 8.17
C LEU A 230 3.01 15.03 8.72
N LEU A 231 4.09 15.43 8.06
CA LEU A 231 5.45 15.05 8.43
C LEU A 231 6.05 15.95 9.53
N GLU A 232 5.64 17.23 9.59
CA GLU A 232 6.21 18.23 10.49
C GLU A 232 6.21 17.81 11.96
N PRO A 233 5.09 17.30 12.56
CA PRO A 233 5.03 16.91 13.96
C PRO A 233 5.80 15.63 14.30
N LEU A 234 6.25 14.87 13.30
CA LEU A 234 6.97 13.63 13.53
C LEU A 234 8.44 13.93 13.87
N PRO A 235 9.06 13.22 14.83
CA PRO A 235 10.42 13.51 15.27
C PRO A 235 11.47 13.11 14.23
N SER A 236 12.70 13.60 14.40
CA SER A 236 13.89 13.12 13.68
C SER A 236 13.97 11.59 13.78
N GLY A 237 14.39 10.94 12.68
CA GLY A 237 14.40 9.48 12.55
C GLY A 237 13.07 8.89 12.08
N SER A 238 12.02 9.71 11.89
CA SER A 238 10.80 9.31 11.17
C SER A 238 11.08 9.15 9.68
N TYR A 239 10.17 8.48 8.98
CA TYR A 239 10.30 8.20 7.55
C TYR A 239 9.06 8.62 6.78
N LEU A 240 9.27 8.97 5.51
CA LEU A 240 8.24 9.12 4.50
C LEU A 240 8.42 8.03 3.43
N ALA A 241 7.40 7.23 3.19
CA ALA A 241 7.34 6.30 2.07
C ALA A 241 6.19 6.71 1.15
N MET A 242 6.49 7.01 -0.11
CA MET A 242 5.47 7.47 -1.06
C MET A 242 5.56 6.76 -2.39
N SER A 243 4.40 6.61 -3.05
CA SER A 243 4.34 6.39 -4.48
C SER A 243 3.47 7.44 -5.17
N ILE A 244 3.92 7.89 -6.35
CA ILE A 244 3.45 9.11 -7.01
C ILE A 244 3.20 8.82 -8.48
N GLY A 245 1.95 9.00 -8.94
CA GLY A 245 1.56 8.80 -10.33
C GLY A 245 2.27 9.79 -11.26
N THR A 246 2.76 9.28 -12.38
CA THR A 246 3.46 10.05 -13.43
C THR A 246 2.96 9.68 -14.83
N ALA A 247 3.23 10.54 -15.80
CA ALA A 247 3.03 10.24 -17.22
C ALA A 247 4.36 10.01 -17.97
N ASP A 248 5.51 10.02 -17.29
CA ASP A 248 6.83 10.06 -17.93
C ASP A 248 7.15 8.79 -18.75
N PHE A 249 6.53 7.64 -18.43
CA PHE A 249 6.85 6.35 -19.06
C PHE A 249 5.81 5.84 -20.05
N ALA A 250 4.55 6.23 -19.89
CA ALA A 250 3.42 5.83 -20.74
C ALA A 250 2.42 6.99 -20.90
N PRO A 251 2.83 8.12 -21.52
CA PRO A 251 2.07 9.36 -21.48
C PRO A 251 0.67 9.24 -22.10
N ASP A 252 0.53 8.52 -23.20
CA ASP A 252 -0.75 8.39 -23.90
C ASP A 252 -1.73 7.49 -23.16
N GLU A 253 -1.25 6.33 -22.65
CA GLU A 253 -2.03 5.37 -21.89
C GLU A 253 -2.52 6.01 -20.58
N VAL A 254 -1.60 6.60 -19.85
CA VAL A 254 -1.88 7.23 -18.56
C VAL A 254 -2.83 8.42 -18.73
N ALA A 255 -2.68 9.22 -19.82
CA ALA A 255 -3.62 10.29 -20.13
C ALA A 255 -5.03 9.78 -20.41
N ARG A 256 -5.17 8.59 -21.04
CA ARG A 256 -6.49 7.97 -21.25
C ARG A 256 -7.11 7.52 -19.93
N VAL A 257 -6.34 6.81 -19.08
CA VAL A 257 -6.78 6.39 -17.75
C VAL A 257 -7.16 7.61 -16.88
N ALA A 258 -6.36 8.67 -16.91
CA ALA A 258 -6.66 9.89 -16.16
C ALA A 258 -7.98 10.55 -16.60
N ARG A 259 -8.33 10.47 -17.89
CA ARG A 259 -9.65 10.93 -18.38
C ARG A 259 -10.80 10.07 -17.84
N GLU A 260 -10.61 8.75 -17.73
CA GLU A 260 -11.60 7.85 -17.16
C GLU A 260 -11.86 8.15 -15.67
N TYR A 261 -10.79 8.45 -14.90
CA TYR A 261 -10.93 8.92 -13.53
C TYR A 261 -11.64 10.29 -13.47
N ALA A 262 -11.23 11.24 -14.29
CA ALA A 262 -11.82 12.58 -14.32
C ALA A 262 -13.32 12.57 -14.71
N ALA A 263 -13.73 11.67 -15.62
CA ALA A 263 -15.14 11.50 -16.00
C ALA A 263 -16.03 10.97 -14.85
N ARG A 264 -15.42 10.53 -13.75
CA ARG A 264 -16.07 10.03 -12.51
C ARG A 264 -15.75 10.93 -11.31
N ASP A 265 -15.50 12.20 -11.55
CA ASP A 265 -15.20 13.21 -10.52
C ASP A 265 -13.95 12.93 -9.66
N MET A 266 -13.03 12.12 -10.20
CA MET A 266 -11.74 11.80 -9.57
C MET A 266 -10.55 12.31 -10.42
N PRO A 267 -10.40 13.63 -10.61
CA PRO A 267 -9.32 14.17 -11.44
C PRO A 267 -7.96 13.89 -10.81
N MET A 268 -6.97 13.60 -11.66
CA MET A 268 -5.60 13.29 -11.24
C MET A 268 -4.62 14.40 -11.64
N ARG A 269 -3.65 14.66 -10.76
CA ARG A 269 -2.45 15.46 -11.05
C ARG A 269 -1.24 14.54 -11.11
N LEU A 270 -0.87 14.16 -12.31
CA LEU A 270 0.35 13.40 -12.57
C LEU A 270 1.57 14.33 -12.45
N ARG A 271 2.68 13.80 -11.92
CA ARG A 271 3.88 14.58 -11.64
C ARG A 271 5.09 14.02 -12.37
N THR A 272 5.91 14.90 -12.94
CA THR A 272 7.22 14.53 -13.47
C THR A 272 8.15 14.08 -12.35
N GLU A 273 9.29 13.46 -12.71
CA GLU A 273 10.32 13.05 -11.74
C GLU A 273 10.75 14.22 -10.84
N ALA A 274 11.02 15.39 -11.45
CA ALA A 274 11.44 16.57 -10.70
C ALA A 274 10.36 17.09 -9.74
N GLU A 275 9.08 17.02 -10.13
CA GLU A 275 7.95 17.37 -9.26
C GLU A 275 7.75 16.34 -8.15
N ALA A 276 7.93 15.04 -8.44
CA ALA A 276 7.86 13.97 -7.46
C ALA A 276 8.99 14.08 -6.41
N ALA A 277 10.21 14.42 -6.86
CA ALA A 277 11.35 14.59 -5.97
C ALA A 277 11.11 15.67 -4.90
N ARG A 278 10.34 16.72 -5.19
CA ARG A 278 10.05 17.80 -4.23
C ARG A 278 9.32 17.36 -2.96
N PHE A 279 8.61 16.23 -2.97
CA PHE A 279 7.99 15.70 -1.75
C PHE A 279 9.04 15.24 -0.72
N PHE A 280 10.25 15.02 -1.16
CA PHE A 280 11.36 14.53 -0.35
C PHE A 280 12.39 15.63 -0.02
N ASP A 281 12.10 16.90 -0.35
CA ASP A 281 13.00 18.03 -0.05
C ASP A 281 13.31 18.08 1.46
N GLY A 282 14.58 18.13 1.80
CA GLY A 282 15.04 18.15 3.19
C GLY A 282 15.04 16.79 3.90
N LEU A 283 14.74 15.70 3.21
CA LEU A 283 14.81 14.34 3.72
C LEU A 283 16.01 13.58 3.14
N ASP A 284 16.50 12.61 3.88
CA ASP A 284 17.57 11.70 3.45
C ASP A 284 16.96 10.53 2.66
N LEU A 285 17.12 10.51 1.34
CA LEU A 285 16.60 9.40 0.50
C LEU A 285 17.33 8.09 0.84
N VAL A 286 16.55 7.02 0.99
CA VAL A 286 17.06 5.65 1.11
C VAL A 286 17.38 5.12 -0.29
N GLU A 287 18.57 4.52 -0.46
CA GLU A 287 18.97 3.91 -1.73
C GLU A 287 17.91 2.87 -2.22
N PRO A 288 17.57 2.90 -3.52
CA PRO A 288 18.20 3.60 -4.63
C PRO A 288 17.69 5.04 -4.88
N GLY A 289 16.98 5.67 -3.95
CA GLY A 289 16.40 7.00 -4.12
C GLY A 289 15.02 6.93 -4.80
N LEU A 290 14.65 8.04 -5.47
CA LEU A 290 13.40 8.11 -6.25
C LEU A 290 13.59 7.32 -7.56
N THR A 291 12.72 6.34 -7.79
CA THR A 291 12.75 5.50 -9.00
C THR A 291 11.36 4.95 -9.30
N GLN A 292 11.18 4.26 -10.42
CA GLN A 292 9.93 3.53 -10.65
C GLN A 292 9.73 2.47 -9.56
N VAL A 293 8.49 2.32 -9.09
CA VAL A 293 8.16 1.48 -7.92
C VAL A 293 8.66 0.03 -8.05
N HIS A 294 8.67 -0.57 -9.23
CA HIS A 294 9.17 -1.93 -9.44
C HIS A 294 10.69 -2.06 -9.33
N LYS A 295 11.42 -0.95 -9.46
CA LYS A 295 12.89 -0.90 -9.34
C LYS A 295 13.39 -0.58 -7.93
N TRP A 296 12.50 -0.15 -7.04
CA TRP A 296 12.87 0.14 -5.67
C TRP A 296 13.08 -1.15 -4.88
N ARG A 297 14.33 -1.48 -4.56
CA ARG A 297 14.77 -2.66 -3.79
C ARG A 297 14.02 -3.95 -4.15
N PRO A 298 14.08 -4.43 -5.41
CA PRO A 298 13.36 -5.64 -5.84
C PRO A 298 13.86 -6.85 -5.04
N ASP A 299 12.94 -7.66 -4.53
CA ASP A 299 13.22 -8.83 -3.69
C ASP A 299 13.20 -10.16 -4.47
N GLY A 300 13.03 -10.10 -5.79
CA GLY A 300 13.00 -11.28 -6.67
C GLY A 300 11.71 -12.11 -6.58
N THR A 301 10.69 -11.64 -5.86
CA THR A 301 9.40 -12.35 -5.77
C THR A 301 8.58 -12.21 -7.03
N THR A 302 8.79 -11.16 -7.81
CA THR A 302 8.12 -10.93 -9.09
C THR A 302 8.79 -11.76 -10.17
N THR A 303 8.08 -12.72 -10.75
CA THR A 303 8.56 -13.60 -11.83
C THR A 303 8.28 -13.05 -13.23
N GLU A 304 7.41 -12.07 -13.35
CA GLU A 304 7.08 -11.42 -14.62
C GLU A 304 8.15 -10.39 -15.00
N THR A 305 8.48 -10.33 -16.30
CA THR A 305 9.32 -9.25 -16.82
C THR A 305 8.46 -7.99 -16.93
N ILE A 306 8.67 -7.06 -16.02
CA ILE A 306 8.01 -5.74 -16.02
C ILE A 306 8.86 -4.80 -16.86
N LYS A 307 8.25 -4.12 -17.83
CA LYS A 307 8.89 -3.09 -18.63
C LYS A 307 8.64 -1.71 -18.00
N ASP A 308 9.52 -0.76 -18.30
CA ASP A 308 9.38 0.62 -17.80
C ASP A 308 8.05 1.26 -18.24
N GLU A 309 7.61 0.98 -19.46
CA GLU A 309 6.34 1.44 -20.03
C GLU A 309 5.10 0.85 -19.34
N ASP A 310 5.25 -0.26 -18.61
CA ASP A 310 4.16 -0.88 -17.86
C ASP A 310 3.92 -0.18 -16.51
N ILE A 311 4.83 0.70 -16.06
CA ILE A 311 4.79 1.31 -14.73
C ILE A 311 4.87 2.82 -14.83
N ALA A 312 3.78 3.49 -14.51
CA ALA A 312 3.66 4.94 -14.48
C ALA A 312 3.61 5.48 -13.05
N MET A 313 4.57 5.06 -12.22
CA MET A 313 4.62 5.44 -10.81
C MET A 313 6.05 5.50 -10.30
N TYR A 314 6.42 6.64 -9.74
CA TYR A 314 7.62 6.80 -8.93
C TYR A 314 7.38 6.35 -7.50
N GLY A 315 8.41 5.82 -6.85
CA GLY A 315 8.40 5.49 -5.44
C GLY A 315 9.73 5.78 -4.77
N ALA A 316 9.66 6.21 -3.53
CA ALA A 316 10.84 6.40 -2.68
C ALA A 316 10.48 6.23 -1.20
N VAL A 317 11.51 5.95 -0.42
CA VAL A 317 11.51 6.03 1.04
C VAL A 317 12.59 7.02 1.44
N ALA A 318 12.29 7.91 2.38
CA ALA A 318 13.24 8.91 2.87
C ALA A 318 13.13 9.07 4.38
N ARG A 319 14.25 9.35 5.04
CA ARG A 319 14.36 9.57 6.47
C ARG A 319 14.31 11.06 6.78
N LYS A 320 13.56 11.44 7.80
CA LYS A 320 13.60 12.78 8.38
C LYS A 320 14.87 12.91 9.23
N PRO A 321 15.79 13.87 8.90
CA PRO A 321 17.05 14.03 9.60
C PRO A 321 16.90 14.44 11.08
#